data_76e2fb0e4931e6a2587127cdb8a94d63
#
_entry.id   76e2fb0e4931e6a2587127cdb8a94d63
#
_cell.length_a   1.000
_cell.length_b   1.000
_cell.length_c   1.000
_cell.angle_alpha   90.00
_cell.angle_beta   90.00
_cell.angle_gamma   90.00
#
_symmetry.space_group_name_H-M   'P 1'
#
loop_
_entity.id
_entity.type
_entity.pdbx_description
1 polymer ?
#
loop_
_entity_poly.entity_id
_entity_poly.type
_entity_poly.pdbx_seq_one_letter_code
_entity_poly.pdbx_strand_id
1 'polypeptide(L)'
;LAADDLNADGFDDLAIGAPGEAFGTRTNVGMSHLLMGSANGLTTAGNYAVAQGDGAPGAWAGGERFAASLATGDVTGDGAADLVVGTPGDWVRSQRSAGSATVLHGSPSSRVGTNASVLTQSGALPGGAEANDAVGASVAVGDLDEDGYGDVIVGAPDESFGSSTGAGMVGIR
;
A
#
# COMPACT_ATOMS: atom_id res chain seq x y z
N LEU A 1 -8.96 -6.31 -0.56
CA LEU A 1 -8.44 -7.61 -0.13
C LEU A 1 -7.31 -8.02 -1.06
N ALA A 2 -6.24 -8.60 -0.48
CA ALA A 2 -5.15 -9.25 -1.20
C ALA A 2 -4.71 -10.47 -0.41
N ALA A 3 -4.21 -11.50 -1.08
CA ALA A 3 -3.76 -12.73 -0.43
C ALA A 3 -2.50 -13.25 -1.12
N ASP A 4 -1.52 -13.63 -0.32
CA ASP A 4 -0.25 -14.20 -0.75
C ASP A 4 0.54 -14.68 0.47
N ASP A 5 1.62 -15.42 0.29
CA ASP A 5 2.50 -15.86 1.36
C ASP A 5 3.44 -14.73 1.81
N LEU A 6 2.94 -13.88 2.73
CA LEU A 6 3.66 -12.69 3.20
C LEU A 6 4.82 -13.00 4.15
N ASN A 7 4.88 -14.23 4.66
CA ASN A 7 5.87 -14.66 5.65
C ASN A 7 6.74 -15.83 5.19
N ALA A 8 6.56 -16.30 3.95
CA ALA A 8 7.26 -17.43 3.34
C ALA A 8 7.16 -18.74 4.16
N ASP A 9 5.98 -18.99 4.77
CA ASP A 9 5.71 -20.24 5.49
C ASP A 9 5.01 -21.31 4.64
N GLY A 10 4.67 -20.99 3.39
CA GLY A 10 4.04 -21.87 2.41
C GLY A 10 2.51 -21.82 2.43
N PHE A 11 1.90 -20.88 3.16
CA PHE A 11 0.45 -20.69 3.20
C PHE A 11 0.11 -19.22 2.95
N ASP A 12 -0.83 -18.97 2.03
CA ASP A 12 -1.28 -17.61 1.77
C ASP A 12 -1.90 -16.95 2.99
N ASP A 13 -1.45 -15.75 3.30
CA ASP A 13 -2.00 -14.84 4.29
C ASP A 13 -3.05 -13.93 3.64
N LEU A 14 -3.94 -13.33 4.43
CA LEU A 14 -4.98 -12.44 3.94
C LEU A 14 -4.80 -11.02 4.50
N ALA A 15 -4.62 -10.05 3.61
CA ALA A 15 -4.67 -8.63 3.93
C ALA A 15 -6.08 -8.07 3.69
N ILE A 16 -6.65 -7.41 4.70
CA ILE A 16 -8.00 -6.82 4.66
C ILE A 16 -7.86 -5.31 4.92
N GLY A 17 -8.13 -4.50 3.90
CA GLY A 17 -8.15 -3.04 4.05
C GLY A 17 -9.44 -2.56 4.70
N ALA A 18 -9.29 -1.68 5.68
CA ALA A 18 -10.36 -0.95 6.37
C ALA A 18 -10.10 0.56 6.29
N PRO A 19 -10.25 1.20 5.10
CA PRO A 19 -9.86 2.60 4.88
C PRO A 19 -10.71 3.61 5.64
N GLY A 20 -11.88 3.19 6.14
CA GLY A 20 -12.77 4.01 6.98
C GLY A 20 -12.46 3.95 8.46
N GLU A 21 -11.49 3.14 8.90
CA GLU A 21 -11.16 2.97 10.30
C GLU A 21 -10.74 4.29 10.96
N ALA A 22 -11.23 4.51 12.18
CA ALA A 22 -10.97 5.73 12.93
C ALA A 22 -9.98 5.47 14.08
N PHE A 23 -9.15 6.45 14.39
CA PHE A 23 -8.22 6.38 15.50
C PHE A 23 -8.45 7.57 16.47
N GLY A 24 -9.03 7.29 17.62
CA GLY A 24 -9.48 8.32 18.55
C GLY A 24 -10.53 9.24 17.90
N THR A 25 -10.20 10.52 17.75
CA THR A 25 -11.10 11.51 17.10
C THR A 25 -10.84 11.69 15.61
N ARG A 26 -9.83 10.99 15.04
CA ARG A 26 -9.49 11.06 13.63
C ARG A 26 -10.29 10.01 12.86
N THR A 27 -11.10 10.45 11.92
CA THR A 27 -11.91 9.57 11.06
C THR A 27 -11.19 9.27 9.76
N ASN A 28 -11.48 8.10 9.18
CA ASN A 28 -10.90 7.65 7.92
C ASN A 28 -9.35 7.70 7.91
N VAL A 29 -8.72 7.29 9.00
CA VAL A 29 -7.27 7.07 9.07
C VAL A 29 -6.93 5.87 8.22
N GLY A 30 -7.66 4.78 8.41
CA GLY A 30 -7.49 3.52 7.71
C GLY A 30 -6.44 2.61 8.35
N MET A 31 -6.63 1.32 8.14
CA MET A 31 -5.67 0.27 8.51
C MET A 31 -5.84 -0.96 7.64
N SER A 32 -4.84 -1.83 7.62
CA SER A 32 -4.91 -3.18 7.07
C SER A 32 -4.82 -4.20 8.19
N HIS A 33 -5.74 -5.15 8.21
CA HIS A 33 -5.68 -6.33 9.08
C HIS A 33 -5.02 -7.47 8.32
N LEU A 34 -4.05 -8.12 8.95
CA LEU A 34 -3.31 -9.25 8.40
C LEU A 34 -3.69 -10.51 9.19
N LEU A 35 -4.26 -11.47 8.50
CA LEU A 35 -4.66 -12.78 9.03
C LEU A 35 -3.76 -13.85 8.43
N MET A 36 -3.08 -14.58 9.30
CA MET A 36 -2.11 -15.59 8.88
C MET A 36 -2.76 -16.86 8.38
N GLY A 37 -2.21 -17.40 7.31
CA GLY A 37 -2.58 -18.69 6.74
C GLY A 37 -2.06 -19.88 7.54
N SER A 38 -2.56 -21.05 7.23
CA SER A 38 -2.07 -22.32 7.75
C SER A 38 -2.63 -23.49 6.95
N ALA A 39 -2.14 -24.71 7.19
CA ALA A 39 -2.67 -25.95 6.58
C ALA A 39 -4.18 -26.19 6.83
N ASN A 40 -4.78 -25.50 7.80
CA ASN A 40 -6.21 -25.61 8.12
C ASN A 40 -7.00 -24.34 7.69
N GLY A 41 -6.42 -23.49 6.86
CA GLY A 41 -6.97 -22.20 6.46
C GLY A 41 -6.49 -21.07 7.36
N LEU A 42 -7.21 -19.92 7.36
CA LEU A 42 -6.84 -18.77 8.16
C LEU A 42 -6.88 -19.09 9.66
N THR A 43 -5.85 -18.63 10.39
CA THR A 43 -5.73 -18.82 11.84
C THR A 43 -6.01 -17.53 12.59
N THR A 44 -6.27 -17.61 13.90
CA THR A 44 -6.32 -16.47 14.79
C THR A 44 -4.95 -16.15 15.42
N ALA A 45 -4.02 -17.08 15.34
CA ALA A 45 -2.67 -16.91 15.88
C ALA A 45 -1.81 -16.04 14.95
N GLY A 46 -1.07 -15.11 15.51
CA GLY A 46 -0.13 -14.26 14.76
C GLY A 46 -0.77 -13.09 14.01
N ASN A 47 -2.10 -12.97 14.01
CA ASN A 47 -2.80 -11.87 13.35
C ASN A 47 -2.45 -10.51 13.97
N TYR A 48 -2.37 -9.47 13.13
CA TYR A 48 -2.08 -8.10 13.56
C TYR A 48 -2.68 -7.09 12.58
N ALA A 49 -2.63 -5.83 12.95
CA ALA A 49 -3.00 -4.73 12.06
C ALA A 49 -1.79 -3.83 11.78
N VAL A 50 -1.82 -3.15 10.64
CA VAL A 50 -0.83 -2.17 10.21
C VAL A 50 -1.54 -0.89 9.80
N ALA A 51 -1.04 0.24 10.27
CA ALA A 51 -1.49 1.57 9.89
C ALA A 51 -0.29 2.51 9.76
N GLN A 52 -0.47 3.67 9.13
CA GLN A 52 0.57 4.70 9.16
C GLN A 52 0.90 5.07 10.62
N GLY A 53 2.19 5.14 10.95
CA GLY A 53 2.66 5.37 12.33
C GLY A 53 2.56 4.16 13.27
N ASP A 54 2.03 3.02 12.80
CA ASP A 54 2.02 1.75 13.51
C ASP A 54 2.21 0.61 12.50
N GLY A 55 3.46 0.21 12.29
CA GLY A 55 3.84 -0.82 11.32
C GLY A 55 3.98 -0.34 9.87
N ALA A 56 3.61 0.88 9.55
CA ALA A 56 3.87 1.53 8.26
C ALA A 56 4.45 2.94 8.45
N PRO A 57 5.26 3.45 7.51
CA PRO A 57 5.72 4.84 7.51
C PRO A 57 4.56 5.83 7.50
N GLY A 58 4.80 7.02 8.09
CA GLY A 58 3.81 8.08 8.17
C GLY A 58 3.35 8.34 9.59
N ALA A 59 2.26 9.08 9.74
CA ALA A 59 1.65 9.38 11.01
C ALA A 59 0.13 9.32 10.86
N TRP A 60 -0.58 9.01 11.92
CA TRP A 60 -2.04 8.98 11.90
C TRP A 60 -2.64 10.36 11.65
N ALA A 61 -3.23 10.56 10.49
CA ALA A 61 -4.02 11.75 10.20
C ALA A 61 -5.41 11.38 9.68
N GLY A 62 -6.37 12.26 9.86
CA GLY A 62 -7.74 12.00 9.41
C GLY A 62 -7.89 12.21 7.92
N GLY A 63 -8.63 11.31 7.26
CA GLY A 63 -8.93 11.40 5.86
C GLY A 63 -7.92 10.73 4.92
N GLU A 64 -6.85 10.12 5.45
CA GLU A 64 -5.77 9.50 4.65
C GLU A 64 -6.22 8.23 3.93
N ARG A 65 -7.12 7.47 4.56
CA ARG A 65 -7.70 6.25 3.98
C ARG A 65 -6.66 5.19 3.64
N PHE A 66 -5.67 4.98 4.54
CA PHE A 66 -4.70 3.90 4.42
C PHE A 66 -5.40 2.56 4.14
N ALA A 67 -4.84 1.75 3.26
CA ALA A 67 -5.40 0.49 2.79
C ALA A 67 -6.73 0.62 2.00
N ALA A 68 -6.89 1.74 1.26
CA ALA A 68 -8.00 1.89 0.31
C ALA A 68 -7.88 0.92 -0.87
N SER A 69 -6.66 0.62 -1.30
CA SER A 69 -6.33 -0.42 -2.29
C SER A 69 -5.19 -1.28 -1.77
N LEU A 70 -5.16 -2.56 -2.14
CA LEU A 70 -4.17 -3.54 -1.73
C LEU A 70 -3.80 -4.44 -2.90
N ALA A 71 -2.51 -4.77 -3.01
CA ALA A 71 -1.98 -5.79 -3.91
C ALA A 71 -0.81 -6.51 -3.22
N THR A 72 -0.50 -7.73 -3.66
CA THR A 72 0.61 -8.53 -3.15
C THR A 72 1.46 -9.05 -4.30
N GLY A 73 2.72 -9.34 -4.03
CA GLY A 73 3.69 -9.96 -4.91
C GLY A 73 5.11 -9.74 -4.40
N ASP A 74 6.04 -10.59 -4.80
CA ASP A 74 7.44 -10.49 -4.40
C ASP A 74 8.15 -9.39 -5.22
N VAL A 75 8.19 -8.17 -4.66
CA VAL A 75 8.84 -6.98 -5.26
C VAL A 75 10.34 -6.97 -4.97
N THR A 76 10.75 -7.64 -3.88
CA THR A 76 12.14 -7.66 -3.43
C THR A 76 12.93 -8.87 -3.93
N GLY A 77 12.29 -9.93 -4.39
CA GLY A 77 12.89 -11.17 -4.83
C GLY A 77 13.44 -12.03 -3.69
N ASP A 78 12.93 -11.85 -2.47
CA ASP A 78 13.39 -12.58 -1.29
C ASP A 78 12.59 -13.87 -1.01
N GLY A 79 11.54 -14.10 -1.80
CA GLY A 79 10.66 -15.27 -1.72
C GLY A 79 9.49 -15.13 -0.74
N ALA A 80 9.35 -13.98 -0.08
CA ALA A 80 8.17 -13.60 0.65
C ALA A 80 7.40 -12.54 -0.15
N ALA A 81 6.09 -12.66 -0.25
CA ALA A 81 5.32 -11.63 -0.93
C ALA A 81 5.29 -10.33 -0.13
N ASP A 82 5.44 -9.20 -0.82
CA ASP A 82 5.31 -7.86 -0.26
C ASP A 82 3.85 -7.39 -0.35
N LEU A 83 3.42 -6.53 0.58
CA LEU A 83 2.09 -5.93 0.57
C LEU A 83 2.17 -4.47 0.10
N VAL A 84 1.56 -4.17 -1.03
CA VAL A 84 1.42 -2.81 -1.55
C VAL A 84 0.10 -2.21 -1.06
N VAL A 85 0.20 -1.06 -0.41
CA VAL A 85 -0.92 -0.38 0.26
C VAL A 85 -1.12 1.00 -0.34
N GLY A 86 -2.26 1.25 -0.96
CA GLY A 86 -2.64 2.57 -1.45
C GLY A 86 -3.29 3.44 -0.37
N THR A 87 -2.89 4.71 -0.33
CA THR A 87 -3.34 5.73 0.62
C THR A 87 -3.71 7.02 -0.11
N PRO A 88 -4.86 7.05 -0.82
CA PRO A 88 -5.19 8.16 -1.72
C PRO A 88 -5.46 9.50 -1.03
N GLY A 89 -5.72 9.49 0.27
CA GLY A 89 -5.92 10.71 1.06
C GLY A 89 -4.66 11.27 1.69
N ASP A 90 -3.51 10.62 1.51
CA ASP A 90 -2.25 11.02 2.14
C ASP A 90 -1.81 12.43 1.73
N TRP A 91 -1.18 13.13 2.67
CA TRP A 91 -0.61 14.44 2.42
C TRP A 91 0.86 14.29 2.05
N VAL A 92 1.20 14.72 0.85
CA VAL A 92 2.58 14.74 0.37
C VAL A 92 3.10 16.17 0.44
N ARG A 93 4.05 16.43 1.35
CA ARG A 93 4.51 17.79 1.66
C ARG A 93 3.33 18.68 2.13
N SER A 94 2.93 19.67 1.32
CA SER A 94 1.80 20.55 1.61
C SER A 94 0.57 20.27 0.73
N GLN A 95 0.63 19.21 -0.10
CA GLN A 95 -0.43 18.86 -1.03
C GLN A 95 -1.39 17.86 -0.37
N ARG A 96 -2.62 18.33 -0.14
CA ARG A 96 -3.68 17.54 0.48
C ARG A 96 -4.19 16.48 -0.48
N SER A 97 -4.33 15.24 0.01
CA SER A 97 -4.84 14.13 -0.81
C SER A 97 -4.09 13.94 -2.13
N ALA A 98 -2.80 14.30 -2.16
CA ALA A 98 -1.93 13.96 -3.28
C ALA A 98 -1.77 12.43 -3.37
N GLY A 99 -1.85 11.76 -2.22
CA GLY A 99 -1.83 10.32 -2.12
C GLY A 99 -0.45 9.70 -2.20
N SER A 100 -0.39 8.44 -1.78
CA SER A 100 0.82 7.62 -1.79
C SER A 100 0.51 6.15 -1.98
N ALA A 101 1.51 5.36 -2.32
CA ALA A 101 1.48 3.92 -2.16
C ALA A 101 2.67 3.51 -1.28
N THR A 102 2.45 2.57 -0.37
CA THR A 102 3.50 2.04 0.51
C THR A 102 3.71 0.56 0.20
N VAL A 103 4.95 0.18 -0.10
CA VAL A 103 5.36 -1.22 -0.16
C VAL A 103 5.83 -1.63 1.22
N LEU A 104 5.10 -2.52 1.85
CA LEU A 104 5.44 -3.14 3.14
C LEU A 104 6.09 -4.48 2.85
N HIS A 105 7.41 -4.58 3.10
CA HIS A 105 8.16 -5.77 2.73
C HIS A 105 7.73 -6.98 3.58
N GLY A 106 7.47 -8.10 2.89
CA GLY A 106 7.27 -9.41 3.47
C GLY A 106 8.56 -9.93 4.13
N SER A 107 8.48 -10.94 4.96
CA SER A 107 9.67 -11.52 5.56
C SER A 107 9.37 -12.80 6.35
N PRO A 108 10.17 -13.86 6.17
CA PRO A 108 10.04 -15.08 6.96
C PRO A 108 10.45 -14.91 8.43
N SER A 109 11.05 -13.79 8.80
CA SER A 109 11.64 -13.57 10.14
C SER A 109 11.04 -12.40 10.90
N SER A 110 10.19 -11.59 10.26
CA SER A 110 9.61 -10.39 10.88
C SER A 110 8.19 -10.14 10.37
N ARG A 111 7.46 -9.26 11.05
CA ARG A 111 6.16 -8.79 10.56
C ARG A 111 6.34 -7.97 9.28
N VAL A 112 5.40 -8.10 8.37
CA VAL A 112 5.25 -7.21 7.21
C VAL A 112 5.29 -5.76 7.67
N GLY A 113 6.06 -4.93 6.97
CA GLY A 113 6.20 -3.51 7.29
C GLY A 113 7.36 -3.17 8.24
N THR A 114 8.14 -4.14 8.72
CA THR A 114 9.39 -3.86 9.44
C THR A 114 10.36 -3.05 8.56
N ASN A 115 10.38 -3.33 7.26
CA ASN A 115 10.96 -2.49 6.22
C ASN A 115 9.84 -2.03 5.28
N ALA A 116 9.92 -0.80 4.81
CA ALA A 116 8.92 -0.26 3.90
C ALA A 116 9.49 0.84 2.99
N SER A 117 8.91 0.96 1.81
CA SER A 117 9.22 2.01 0.84
C SER A 117 7.94 2.80 0.52
N VAL A 118 8.04 4.13 0.51
CA VAL A 118 6.90 5.00 0.16
C VAL A 118 7.07 5.57 -1.24
N LEU A 119 6.08 5.38 -2.07
CA LEU A 119 6.01 5.83 -3.46
C LEU A 119 5.09 7.05 -3.55
N THR A 120 5.64 8.18 -3.99
CA THR A 120 4.92 9.43 -4.20
C THR A 120 5.40 10.12 -5.48
N GLN A 121 4.61 11.02 -6.03
CA GLN A 121 4.99 11.86 -7.16
C GLN A 121 6.05 12.93 -6.81
N SER A 122 6.31 13.14 -5.53
CA SER A 122 7.45 13.96 -5.07
C SER A 122 8.76 13.16 -4.95
N GLY A 123 8.76 11.89 -5.34
CA GLY A 123 9.90 10.99 -5.19
C GLY A 123 9.99 9.92 -6.28
N ALA A 124 9.43 8.75 -6.05
CA ALA A 124 9.65 7.57 -6.87
C ALA A 124 8.73 7.47 -8.11
N LEU A 125 7.57 8.13 -8.09
CA LEU A 125 6.62 8.09 -9.20
C LEU A 125 6.80 9.32 -10.11
N PRO A 126 6.48 9.22 -11.41
CA PRO A 126 6.49 10.35 -12.32
C PRO A 126 5.40 11.37 -11.96
N GLY A 127 5.52 12.59 -12.49
CA GLY A 127 4.62 13.70 -12.21
C GLY A 127 5.10 14.59 -11.06
N GLY A 128 4.28 15.51 -10.64
CA GLY A 128 4.49 16.36 -9.48
C GLY A 128 3.31 16.20 -8.53
N ALA A 129 3.54 16.10 -7.23
CA ALA A 129 2.43 15.99 -6.29
C ALA A 129 1.60 17.26 -6.25
N GLU A 130 0.37 17.19 -6.70
CA GLU A 130 -0.65 18.23 -6.60
C GLU A 130 -1.74 17.81 -5.59
N ALA A 131 -2.58 18.75 -5.22
CA ALA A 131 -3.67 18.45 -4.30
C ALA A 131 -4.77 17.66 -5.03
N ASN A 132 -5.19 16.57 -4.41
CA ASN A 132 -6.23 15.65 -4.85
C ASN A 132 -5.88 14.73 -6.03
N ASP A 133 -4.61 14.50 -6.35
CA ASP A 133 -4.20 13.53 -7.38
C ASP A 133 -4.61 12.09 -7.05
N ALA A 134 -4.81 11.83 -5.78
CA ALA A 134 -5.27 10.54 -5.24
C ALA A 134 -4.37 9.35 -5.64
N VAL A 135 -3.04 9.54 -5.64
CA VAL A 135 -2.06 8.46 -5.84
C VAL A 135 -2.37 7.29 -4.90
N GLY A 136 -2.34 6.08 -5.42
CA GLY A 136 -2.69 4.89 -4.64
C GLY A 136 -4.20 4.63 -4.54
N ALA A 137 -5.04 5.33 -5.31
CA ALA A 137 -6.46 4.96 -5.43
C ALA A 137 -6.65 3.54 -5.96
N SER A 138 -5.72 3.07 -6.78
CA SER A 138 -5.58 1.67 -7.18
C SER A 138 -4.11 1.27 -7.17
N VAL A 139 -3.83 0.01 -6.82
CA VAL A 139 -2.50 -0.60 -6.89
C VAL A 139 -2.59 -1.99 -7.47
N ALA A 140 -1.52 -2.43 -8.13
CA ALA A 140 -1.32 -3.79 -8.59
C ALA A 140 0.15 -4.16 -8.52
N VAL A 141 0.46 -5.45 -8.54
CA VAL A 141 1.82 -5.98 -8.66
C VAL A 141 1.84 -6.99 -9.81
N GLY A 142 2.90 -7.00 -10.59
CA GLY A 142 3.14 -7.96 -11.64
C GLY A 142 4.52 -7.78 -12.24
N ASP A 143 5.15 -8.86 -12.66
CA ASP A 143 6.44 -8.85 -13.35
C ASP A 143 6.20 -8.46 -14.83
N LEU A 144 6.42 -7.19 -15.16
CA LEU A 144 6.11 -6.62 -16.48
C LEU A 144 7.26 -6.71 -17.46
N ASP A 145 8.48 -6.81 -16.97
CA ASP A 145 9.69 -6.89 -17.79
C ASP A 145 10.35 -8.27 -17.75
N GLU A 146 9.74 -9.24 -17.06
CA GLU A 146 10.14 -10.64 -16.94
C GLU A 146 11.54 -10.81 -16.27
N ASP A 147 11.87 -9.90 -15.33
CA ASP A 147 13.13 -9.95 -14.59
C ASP A 147 13.06 -10.83 -13.32
N GLY A 148 11.86 -11.30 -12.97
CA GLY A 148 11.59 -12.18 -11.84
C GLY A 148 11.21 -11.44 -10.56
N TYR A 149 11.12 -10.11 -10.59
CA TYR A 149 10.64 -9.25 -9.50
C TYR A 149 9.27 -8.67 -9.83
N GLY A 150 8.47 -8.43 -8.82
CA GLY A 150 7.19 -7.79 -9.02
C GLY A 150 7.33 -6.27 -9.21
N ASP A 151 6.84 -5.74 -10.34
CA ASP A 151 6.70 -4.30 -10.55
C ASP A 151 5.48 -3.77 -9.81
N VAL A 152 5.62 -2.61 -9.18
CA VAL A 152 4.50 -1.94 -8.49
C VAL A 152 3.83 -0.96 -9.44
N ILE A 153 2.54 -1.17 -9.69
CA ILE A 153 1.71 -0.32 -10.55
C ILE A 153 0.79 0.50 -9.64
N VAL A 154 0.83 1.84 -9.80
CA VAL A 154 0.08 2.78 -8.96
C VAL A 154 -0.75 3.71 -9.83
N GLY A 155 -2.06 3.76 -9.57
CA GLY A 155 -2.97 4.68 -10.23
C GLY A 155 -3.15 5.99 -9.45
N ALA A 156 -3.17 7.11 -10.19
CA ALA A 156 -3.51 8.45 -9.73
C ALA A 156 -4.62 9.01 -10.65
N PRO A 157 -5.89 8.74 -10.36
CA PRO A 157 -6.99 9.01 -11.31
C PRO A 157 -7.26 10.50 -11.54
N ASP A 158 -6.91 11.35 -10.58
CA ASP A 158 -7.21 12.78 -10.62
C ASP A 158 -5.96 13.64 -10.96
N GLU A 159 -4.85 12.98 -11.35
CA GLU A 159 -3.63 13.68 -11.83
C GLU A 159 -3.95 14.66 -12.96
N SER A 160 -3.30 15.80 -12.92
CA SER A 160 -3.49 16.87 -13.89
C SER A 160 -2.24 17.12 -14.73
N PHE A 161 -2.41 17.35 -16.03
CA PHE A 161 -1.32 17.67 -16.96
C PHE A 161 -1.55 19.03 -17.62
N GLY A 162 -0.82 20.03 -17.14
CA GLY A 162 -0.95 21.40 -17.64
C GLY A 162 -2.35 21.96 -17.38
N SER A 163 -3.12 22.23 -18.46
CA SER A 163 -4.52 22.70 -18.35
C SER A 163 -5.57 21.59 -18.30
N SER A 164 -5.17 20.33 -18.42
CA SER A 164 -6.07 19.18 -18.41
C SER A 164 -6.18 18.65 -16.98
N THR A 165 -7.26 19.00 -16.30
CA THR A 165 -7.55 18.55 -14.94
C THR A 165 -8.14 17.14 -14.92
N GLY A 166 -7.71 16.29 -13.98
CA GLY A 166 -8.24 14.94 -13.82
C GLY A 166 -7.95 14.04 -15.03
N ALA A 167 -6.82 14.21 -15.68
CA ALA A 167 -6.44 13.40 -16.84
C ALA A 167 -6.07 11.97 -16.45
N GLY A 168 -5.63 11.79 -15.21
CA GLY A 168 -5.20 10.51 -14.64
C GLY A 168 -3.81 10.09 -15.06
N MET A 169 -3.17 9.29 -14.22
CA MET A 169 -1.84 8.72 -14.47
C MET A 169 -1.73 7.30 -13.89
N VAL A 170 -0.85 6.51 -14.50
CA VAL A 170 -0.34 5.26 -13.93
C VAL A 170 1.18 5.37 -13.80
N GLY A 171 1.71 5.14 -12.61
CA GLY A 171 3.13 5.03 -12.33
C GLY A 171 3.52 3.55 -12.18
N ILE A 172 4.72 3.19 -12.66
CA ILE A 172 5.30 1.85 -12.50
C ILE A 172 6.67 2.01 -11.85
N ARG A 173 6.97 1.11 -10.91
CA ARG A 173 8.22 1.13 -10.17
C ARG A 173 8.70 -0.31 -9.89
#